data_52c72141a6bedba385ad528804c60e9c
#
_entry.id   52c72141a6bedba385ad528804c60e9c
#
_cell.length_a   1.000
_cell.length_b   1.000
_cell.length_c   1.000
_cell.angle_alpha   90.00
_cell.angle_beta   90.00
_cell.angle_gamma   90.00
#
_symmetry.space_group_name_H-M   'P 1'
#
loop_
_entity.id
_entity.type
_entity.pdbx_description
1 polymer ?
#
loop_
_entity_poly.entity_id
_entity_poly.type
_entity_poly.pdbx_seq_one_letter_code
_entity_poly.pdbx_strand_id
1 'polypeptide(L)'
;MYKIIPATQFKKDLKLIKKQGKDVTELNKVINSLAAGETLPEKYRDHLLSGNWRNHRECHIAPDWLLIYKIDNNVLVLTLARTGSHSDLF
;
A
#
# COMPACT_ATOMS: atom_id res chain seq x y z
N MET A 1 -2.70 15.98 -6.65
CA MET A 1 -1.96 15.15 -5.68
C MET A 1 -2.88 14.70 -4.57
N TYR A 2 -2.76 13.47 -4.16
CA TYR A 2 -3.60 12.90 -3.10
C TYR A 2 -3.01 13.18 -1.73
N LYS A 3 -3.86 13.45 -0.75
CA LYS A 3 -3.46 13.50 0.65
C LYS A 3 -3.26 12.08 1.16
N ILE A 4 -2.11 11.80 1.74
CA ILE A 4 -1.78 10.46 2.26
C ILE A 4 -2.30 10.33 3.68
N ILE A 5 -3.16 9.33 3.93
CA ILE A 5 -3.69 9.03 5.26
C ILE A 5 -3.35 7.59 5.60
N PRO A 6 -2.35 7.36 6.48
CA PRO A 6 -2.06 6.00 6.93
C PRO A 6 -3.07 5.57 7.99
N ALA A 7 -3.69 4.40 7.79
CA ALA A 7 -4.57 3.82 8.79
C ALA A 7 -3.76 3.39 10.03
N THR A 8 -4.41 3.29 11.17
CA THR A 8 -3.76 2.87 12.41
C THR A 8 -3.08 1.52 12.25
N GLN A 9 -3.76 0.56 11.61
CA GLN A 9 -3.20 -0.76 11.38
C GLN A 9 -1.99 -0.72 10.46
N PHE A 10 -2.01 0.15 9.43
CA PHE A 10 -0.85 0.34 8.56
C PHE A 10 0.36 0.81 9.35
N LYS A 11 0.17 1.74 10.27
CA LYS A 11 1.27 2.25 11.12
C LYS A 11 1.89 1.14 11.96
N LYS A 12 1.06 0.24 12.48
CA LYS A 12 1.54 -0.93 13.24
C LYS A 12 2.29 -1.89 12.34
N ASP A 13 1.76 -2.15 11.15
CA ASP A 13 2.41 -3.00 10.15
C ASP A 13 3.78 -2.45 9.78
N LEU A 14 3.88 -1.15 9.55
CA LEU A 14 5.12 -0.48 9.17
C LEU A 14 6.18 -0.61 10.27
N LYS A 15 5.76 -0.46 11.51
CA LYS A 15 6.65 -0.61 12.67
C LYS A 15 7.25 -2.01 12.71
N LEU A 16 6.43 -3.03 12.47
CA LEU A 16 6.88 -4.42 12.43
C LEU A 16 7.87 -4.65 11.29
N ILE A 17 7.59 -4.11 10.12
CA ILE A 17 8.44 -4.23 8.93
C ILE A 17 9.81 -3.62 9.21
N LYS A 18 9.86 -2.44 9.80
CA LYS A 18 11.12 -1.79 10.18
C LYS A 18 11.88 -2.62 11.20
N LYS A 19 11.18 -3.21 12.16
CA LYS A 19 11.77 -4.06 13.18
C LYS A 19 12.39 -5.32 12.58
N GLN A 20 11.81 -5.83 11.49
CA GLN A 20 12.32 -6.96 10.74
C GLN A 20 13.54 -6.61 9.87
N GLY A 21 13.95 -5.35 9.86
CA GLY A 21 15.10 -4.89 9.11
C GLY A 21 14.84 -4.68 7.62
N LYS A 22 13.60 -4.64 7.19
CA LYS A 22 13.29 -4.41 5.77
C LYS A 22 13.52 -2.96 5.38
N ASP A 23 14.02 -2.76 4.16
CA ASP A 23 14.28 -1.42 3.61
C ASP A 23 12.96 -0.83 3.11
N VAL A 24 12.53 0.26 3.73
CA VAL A 24 11.27 0.92 3.37
C VAL A 24 11.41 1.91 2.20
N THR A 25 12.59 2.04 1.62
CA THR A 25 12.82 2.97 0.49
C THR A 25 11.88 2.66 -0.67
N GLU A 26 11.76 1.39 -1.05
CA GLU A 26 10.89 0.99 -2.17
C GLU A 26 9.42 1.23 -1.85
N LEU A 27 9.00 0.96 -0.61
CA LEU A 27 7.63 1.24 -0.17
C LEU A 27 7.33 2.74 -0.28
N ASN A 28 8.22 3.60 0.21
CA ASN A 28 8.05 5.04 0.15
C ASN A 28 7.98 5.54 -1.29
N LYS A 29 8.80 4.98 -2.17
CA LYS A 29 8.80 5.32 -3.60
C LYS A 29 7.45 5.02 -4.23
N VAL A 30 6.87 3.85 -3.94
CA VAL A 30 5.57 3.45 -4.45
C VAL A 30 4.47 4.37 -3.91
N ILE A 31 4.49 4.66 -2.61
CA ILE A 31 3.50 5.54 -1.98
C ILE A 31 3.54 6.93 -2.63
N ASN A 32 4.73 7.47 -2.86
CA ASN A 32 4.87 8.78 -3.48
C ASN A 32 4.34 8.79 -4.92
N SER A 33 4.59 7.74 -5.68
CA SER A 33 4.05 7.61 -7.04
C SER A 33 2.52 7.58 -7.03
N LEU A 34 1.93 6.81 -6.11
CA LEU A 34 0.47 6.75 -5.97
C LEU A 34 -0.10 8.10 -5.56
N ALA A 35 0.54 8.78 -4.62
CA ALA A 35 0.09 10.10 -4.17
C ALA A 35 0.14 11.15 -5.30
N ALA A 36 1.09 11.00 -6.21
CA ALA A 36 1.20 11.88 -7.37
C ALA A 36 0.20 11.54 -8.48
N GLY A 37 -0.59 10.47 -8.31
CA GLY A 37 -1.57 10.05 -9.31
C GLY A 37 -0.98 9.25 -10.46
N GLU A 38 0.23 8.77 -10.31
CA GLU A 38 0.91 8.00 -11.34
C GLU A 38 0.45 6.55 -11.38
N THR A 39 0.48 5.96 -12.57
CA THR A 39 0.24 4.53 -12.75
C THR A 39 1.53 3.78 -12.40
N LEU A 40 1.42 2.76 -11.57
CA LEU A 40 2.58 1.96 -11.20
C LEU A 40 3.04 1.07 -12.36
N PRO A 41 4.38 0.86 -12.53
CA PRO A 41 4.88 -0.13 -13.47
C PRO A 41 4.32 -1.52 -13.20
N GLU A 42 4.22 -2.35 -14.24
CA GLU A 42 3.66 -3.70 -14.17
C GLU A 42 4.34 -4.60 -13.14
N LYS A 43 5.61 -4.38 -12.86
CA LYS A 43 6.37 -5.19 -11.91
C LYS A 43 5.75 -5.18 -10.50
N TYR A 44 4.98 -4.15 -10.18
CA TYR A 44 4.32 -4.05 -8.87
C TYR A 44 2.99 -4.78 -8.83
N ARG A 45 2.48 -5.28 -9.97
CA ARG A 45 1.25 -6.07 -10.04
C ARG A 45 0.07 -5.41 -9.34
N ASP A 46 -0.10 -4.11 -9.54
CA ASP A 46 -1.20 -3.36 -8.95
C ASP A 46 -2.54 -3.86 -9.50
N HIS A 47 -3.45 -4.23 -8.61
CA HIS A 47 -4.77 -4.75 -9.02
C HIS A 47 -5.83 -4.49 -7.96
N LEU A 48 -7.09 -4.48 -8.40
CA LEU A 48 -8.24 -4.27 -7.52
C LEU A 48 -8.54 -5.56 -6.76
N LEU A 49 -8.84 -5.40 -5.47
CA LEU A 49 -9.23 -6.52 -4.61
C LEU A 49 -10.75 -6.68 -4.59
N SER A 50 -11.20 -7.84 -4.09
CA SER A 50 -12.62 -8.15 -3.95
C SER A 50 -12.88 -8.68 -2.52
N GLY A 51 -14.14 -9.09 -2.26
CA GLY A 51 -14.52 -9.63 -0.95
C GLY A 51 -14.42 -8.58 0.16
N ASN A 52 -13.78 -8.94 1.26
CA ASN A 52 -13.64 -8.05 2.42
C ASN A 52 -12.80 -6.81 2.12
N TRP A 53 -11.99 -6.85 1.07
CA TRP A 53 -11.14 -5.75 0.65
C TRP A 53 -11.70 -5.01 -0.56
N ARG A 54 -13.01 -5.10 -0.79
CA ARG A 54 -13.67 -4.38 -1.87
C ARG A 54 -13.33 -2.90 -1.82
N ASN A 55 -13.15 -2.29 -3.00
CA ASN A 55 -12.76 -0.90 -3.18
C ASN A 55 -11.32 -0.57 -2.77
N HIS A 56 -10.55 -1.59 -2.42
CA HIS A 56 -9.12 -1.46 -2.16
C HIS A 56 -8.33 -2.06 -3.30
N ARG A 57 -7.08 -1.61 -3.41
CA ARG A 57 -6.12 -2.14 -4.37
C ARG A 57 -4.93 -2.71 -3.63
N GLU A 58 -4.23 -3.62 -4.29
CA GLU A 58 -3.04 -4.25 -3.76
C GLU A 58 -1.91 -4.10 -4.77
N CYS A 59 -0.71 -3.79 -4.31
CA CYS A 59 0.48 -3.88 -5.13
C CYS A 59 1.59 -4.61 -4.39
N HIS A 60 2.54 -5.17 -5.15
CA HIS A 60 3.66 -5.92 -4.61
C HIS A 60 4.88 -5.02 -4.52
N ILE A 61 5.33 -4.73 -3.30
CA ILE A 61 6.57 -3.99 -3.08
C ILE A 61 7.77 -4.91 -3.36
N ALA A 62 7.63 -6.17 -2.96
CA ALA A 62 8.56 -7.27 -3.24
C ALA A 62 7.72 -8.53 -3.40
N PRO A 63 8.29 -9.67 -3.82
CA PRO A 63 7.49 -10.88 -4.10
C PRO A 63 6.54 -11.30 -2.98
N ASP A 64 6.93 -11.12 -1.73
CA ASP A 64 6.06 -11.43 -0.59
C ASP A 64 5.89 -10.24 0.35
N TRP A 65 5.81 -9.04 -0.22
CA TRP A 65 5.58 -7.82 0.57
C TRP A 65 4.58 -6.96 -0.17
N LEU A 66 3.37 -6.86 0.38
CA LEU A 66 2.22 -6.20 -0.22
C LEU A 66 1.94 -4.85 0.41
N LEU A 67 1.33 -3.97 -0.36
CA LEU A 67 0.69 -2.75 0.12
C LEU A 67 -0.77 -2.80 -0.30
N ILE A 68 -1.68 -2.70 0.67
CA ILE A 68 -3.12 -2.55 0.41
C ILE A 68 -3.48 -1.09 0.64
N TYR A 69 -4.11 -0.48 -0.34
CA TYR A 69 -4.45 0.94 -0.30
C TYR A 69 -5.78 1.21 -0.97
N LYS A 70 -6.30 2.41 -0.75
CA LYS A 70 -7.56 2.86 -1.32
C LYS A 70 -7.39 4.30 -1.80
N ILE A 71 -7.90 4.59 -3.00
CA ILE A 71 -7.89 5.94 -3.55
C ILE A 71 -9.32 6.44 -3.63
N ASP A 72 -9.58 7.62 -3.06
CA ASP A 72 -10.85 8.30 -3.18
C ASP A 72 -10.63 9.56 -4.03
N ASN A 73 -11.10 9.53 -5.29
CA ASN A 73 -10.93 10.63 -6.22
C ASN A 73 -11.81 11.84 -5.90
N ASN A 74 -12.90 11.64 -5.17
CA ASN A 74 -13.83 12.75 -4.85
C ASN A 74 -13.20 13.72 -3.86
N VAL A 75 -12.40 13.24 -2.94
CA VAL A 75 -11.75 14.06 -1.92
C VAL A 75 -10.21 14.05 -2.05
N LEU A 76 -9.68 13.40 -3.07
CA LEU A 76 -8.25 13.29 -3.34
C LEU A 76 -7.46 12.74 -2.14
N VAL A 77 -7.93 11.60 -1.62
CA VAL A 77 -7.30 10.92 -0.48
C VAL A 77 -6.75 9.57 -0.90
N LEU A 78 -5.51 9.30 -0.52
CA LEU A 78 -4.87 7.99 -0.60
C LEU A 78 -4.77 7.41 0.81
N THR A 79 -5.56 6.38 1.09
CA THR A 79 -5.52 5.69 2.39
C THR A 79 -4.59 4.49 2.29
N LEU A 80 -3.59 4.43 3.18
CA LEU A 80 -2.71 3.27 3.31
C LEU A 80 -3.32 2.34 4.35
N ALA A 81 -3.86 1.20 3.91
CA ALA A 81 -4.65 0.33 4.77
C ALA A 81 -3.80 -0.70 5.51
N ARG A 82 -2.96 -1.45 4.80
CA ARG A 82 -2.11 -2.49 5.37
C ARG A 82 -0.83 -2.65 4.55
N THR A 83 0.21 -3.18 5.19
CA THR A 83 1.42 -3.62 4.49
C THR A 83 2.02 -4.81 5.24
N GLY A 84 2.53 -5.80 4.50
CA GLY A 84 3.08 -7.02 5.08
C GLY A 84 3.10 -8.15 4.07
N SER A 85 3.40 -9.37 4.55
CA SER A 85 3.38 -10.56 3.70
C SER A 85 1.94 -11.04 3.47
N HIS A 86 1.77 -11.96 2.51
CA HIS A 86 0.45 -12.58 2.29
C HIS A 86 -0.08 -13.22 3.57
N SER A 87 0.75 -13.96 4.29
CA SER A 87 0.32 -14.65 5.50
C SER A 87 -0.05 -13.68 6.63
N ASP A 88 0.53 -12.48 6.64
CA ASP A 88 0.20 -11.48 7.64
C ASP A 88 -1.13 -10.77 7.34
N LEU A 89 -1.49 -10.64 6.06
CA LEU A 89 -2.64 -9.83 5.63
C LEU A 89 -3.88 -10.64 5.26
N PHE A 90 -3.69 -11.92 4.93
CA PHE A 90 -4.79 -12.78 4.44
C PHE A 90 -4.88 -14.15 5.16
#